data_e0432aa05d45ba4bc782d76d5b9358b0
#
_entry.id   e0432aa05d45ba4bc782d76d5b9358b0
#
_cell.length_a   1.000
_cell.length_b   1.000
_cell.length_c   1.000
_cell.angle_alpha   90.00
_cell.angle_beta   90.00
_cell.angle_gamma   90.00
#
_symmetry.space_group_name_H-M   'P 1'
#
loop_
_entity.id
_entity.type
_entity.pdbx_description
1 polymer ?
#
loop_
_entity_poly.entity_id
_entity_poly.type
_entity_poly.pdbx_seq_one_letter_code
_entity_poly.pdbx_strand_id
1 'polypeptide(L)'
;MKRIFLIMIAFGVCFFEVPVDAYEKSLKNVKVVIDAGHGGFDNGAIEYGYYEDNINLEIALKMKDELEKSGAKVYLTRDGDYDMTKRNHHYSKQDDMYLRVKKIDSYKCDYLLSIHQNASGNRSAWGSQVFYYYRSKQGKALAFDIDQSLKQLTNSRKPISGCGFRVLRATKTLGVLIECGF
;
A
#
# COMPACT_ATOMS: atom_id res chain seq x y z
N MET A 1 -19.88 12.76 -0.11
CA MET A 1 -18.66 12.00 0.17
C MET A 1 -18.94 10.53 -0.12
N LYS A 2 -18.35 9.98 -1.20
CA LYS A 2 -18.50 8.56 -1.51
C LYS A 2 -17.64 7.77 -0.52
N ARG A 3 -18.26 6.92 0.30
CA ARG A 3 -17.56 6.02 1.19
C ARG A 3 -16.95 4.91 0.33
N ILE A 4 -15.62 4.81 0.33
CA ILE A 4 -14.91 3.74 -0.36
C ILE A 4 -14.77 2.61 0.64
N PHE A 5 -15.52 1.52 0.44
CA PHE A 5 -15.23 0.24 1.07
C PHE A 5 -14.15 -0.44 0.26
N LEU A 6 -12.91 -0.32 0.71
CA LEU A 6 -11.81 -1.11 0.17
C LEU A 6 -11.89 -2.50 0.81
N ILE A 7 -12.50 -3.46 0.12
CA ILE A 7 -12.51 -4.85 0.56
C ILE A 7 -11.23 -5.48 0.04
N MET A 8 -10.24 -5.65 0.93
CA MET A 8 -9.09 -6.51 0.68
C MET A 8 -9.50 -7.96 0.92
N ILE A 9 -9.68 -8.73 -0.14
CA ILE A 9 -9.82 -10.19 -0.05
C ILE A 9 -8.42 -10.77 -0.03
N ALA A 10 -7.95 -11.18 1.15
CA ALA A 10 -6.77 -12.00 1.30
C ALA A 10 -7.17 -13.32 1.96
N PHE A 11 -6.99 -14.42 1.23
CA PHE A 11 -6.89 -15.81 1.64
C PHE A 11 -7.70 -16.29 2.85
N GLY A 12 -8.82 -16.95 2.56
CA GLY A 12 -9.54 -17.77 3.53
C GLY A 12 -10.85 -18.25 2.93
N VAL A 13 -10.93 -19.55 2.62
CA VAL A 13 -12.11 -20.20 2.06
C VAL A 13 -13.25 -20.14 3.08
N CYS A 14 -14.17 -19.20 2.89
CA CYS A 14 -15.53 -19.32 3.37
C CYS A 14 -16.44 -18.93 2.21
N PHE A 15 -17.08 -19.93 1.62
CA PHE A 15 -18.12 -19.75 0.61
C PHE A 15 -19.34 -19.07 1.25
N PHE A 16 -19.37 -17.76 1.24
CA PHE A 16 -20.63 -17.05 1.20
C PHE A 16 -20.79 -16.60 -0.25
N GLU A 17 -21.76 -17.16 -0.95
CA GLU A 17 -22.20 -16.67 -2.24
C GLU A 17 -22.77 -15.25 -2.05
N VAL A 18 -21.92 -14.25 -2.15
CA VAL A 18 -22.34 -12.89 -2.41
C VAL A 18 -22.66 -12.85 -3.90
N PRO A 19 -23.85 -12.38 -4.32
CA PRO A 19 -24.18 -12.31 -5.74
C PRO A 19 -23.07 -11.56 -6.49
N VAL A 20 -22.49 -12.18 -7.49
CA VAL A 20 -21.39 -11.65 -8.31
C VAL A 20 -21.72 -10.29 -8.92
N ASP A 21 -22.99 -10.02 -9.19
CA ASP A 21 -23.47 -8.76 -9.77
C ASP A 21 -23.35 -7.53 -8.85
N ALA A 22 -23.25 -7.70 -7.54
CA ALA A 22 -23.08 -6.56 -6.62
C ALA A 22 -21.64 -6.05 -6.57
N TYR A 23 -20.67 -6.82 -7.08
CA TYR A 23 -19.24 -6.50 -7.06
C TYR A 23 -18.76 -5.80 -8.34
N GLU A 24 -19.55 -5.88 -9.42
CA GLU A 24 -19.17 -5.30 -10.69
C GLU A 24 -19.18 -3.76 -10.62
N LYS A 25 -17.98 -3.17 -10.60
CA LYS A 25 -17.72 -1.74 -10.88
C LYS A 25 -18.00 -0.74 -9.76
N SER A 26 -17.85 -1.12 -8.50
CA SER A 26 -17.96 -0.15 -7.37
C SER A 26 -16.90 0.96 -7.42
N LEU A 27 -15.74 0.70 -8.06
CA LEU A 27 -14.62 1.64 -8.20
C LEU A 27 -14.50 2.30 -9.59
N LYS A 28 -15.57 2.28 -10.38
CA LYS A 28 -15.59 2.95 -11.69
C LYS A 28 -15.22 4.43 -11.55
N ASN A 29 -14.27 4.88 -12.37
CA ASN A 29 -13.70 6.24 -12.38
C ASN A 29 -12.82 6.58 -11.15
N VAL A 30 -12.46 5.61 -10.32
CA VAL A 30 -11.46 5.80 -9.26
C VAL A 30 -10.08 5.45 -9.81
N LYS A 31 -9.10 6.33 -9.56
CA LYS A 31 -7.70 6.12 -9.91
C LYS A 31 -6.90 5.87 -8.64
N VAL A 32 -6.17 4.79 -8.62
CA VAL A 32 -5.32 4.40 -7.50
C VAL A 32 -3.88 4.26 -7.98
N VAL A 33 -2.93 4.79 -7.24
CA VAL A 33 -1.53 4.43 -7.39
C VAL A 33 -1.13 3.56 -6.21
N ILE A 34 -0.57 2.40 -6.51
CA ILE A 34 0.02 1.50 -5.53
C ILE A 34 1.54 1.69 -5.59
N ASP A 35 2.11 2.01 -4.45
CA ASP A 35 3.53 2.12 -4.26
C ASP A 35 4.04 0.84 -3.57
N ALA A 36 4.75 -0.01 -4.31
CA ALA A 36 5.47 -1.13 -3.71
C ALA A 36 6.76 -0.60 -3.07
N GLY A 37 6.79 -0.55 -1.75
CA GLY A 37 7.93 -0.03 -0.99
C GLY A 37 9.24 -0.72 -1.32
N HIS A 38 10.36 0.01 -1.19
CA HIS A 38 11.70 -0.49 -1.50
C HIS A 38 11.90 -0.90 -2.97
N GLY A 39 12.86 -1.79 -3.26
CA GLY A 39 13.16 -2.34 -4.57
C GLY A 39 14.61 -2.08 -5.04
N GLY A 40 15.16 -2.99 -5.83
CA GLY A 40 16.51 -2.92 -6.37
C GLY A 40 17.58 -2.98 -5.28
N PHE A 41 18.34 -1.90 -5.07
CA PHE A 41 19.36 -1.84 -4.03
C PHE A 41 18.81 -1.69 -2.59
N ASP A 42 17.56 -1.30 -2.43
CA ASP A 42 16.88 -1.18 -1.14
C ASP A 42 15.95 -2.39 -0.92
N ASN A 43 16.46 -3.42 -0.29
CA ASN A 43 15.66 -4.63 0.00
C ASN A 43 14.61 -4.42 1.12
N GLY A 44 14.67 -3.29 1.85
CA GLY A 44 13.89 -3.12 3.07
C GLY A 44 14.35 -4.05 4.20
N ALA A 45 13.42 -4.59 4.97
CA ALA A 45 13.71 -5.58 5.98
C ALA A 45 14.07 -6.94 5.33
N ILE A 46 15.04 -7.63 5.94
CA ILE A 46 15.45 -8.98 5.52
C ILE A 46 15.40 -9.88 6.75
N GLU A 47 14.58 -10.93 6.67
CA GLU A 47 14.45 -11.89 7.77
C GLU A 47 14.19 -13.29 7.18
N TYR A 48 14.90 -14.31 7.68
CA TYR A 48 14.79 -15.72 7.26
C TYR A 48 14.88 -15.94 5.73
N GLY A 49 15.64 -15.10 5.01
CA GLY A 49 15.75 -15.19 3.55
C GLY A 49 14.62 -14.56 2.75
N TYR A 50 13.67 -13.92 3.43
CA TYR A 50 12.63 -13.11 2.81
C TYR A 50 13.09 -11.65 2.74
N TYR A 51 12.79 -11.01 1.63
CA TYR A 51 13.11 -9.61 1.34
C TYR A 51 11.81 -8.83 1.28
N GLU A 52 11.73 -7.75 2.03
CA GLU A 52 10.52 -6.92 2.13
C GLU A 52 10.08 -6.39 0.77
N ASP A 53 11.00 -5.92 -0.06
CA ASP A 53 10.72 -5.36 -1.38
C ASP A 53 10.02 -6.37 -2.30
N ASN A 54 10.43 -7.64 -2.28
CA ASN A 54 9.81 -8.70 -3.07
C ASN A 54 8.36 -8.97 -2.60
N ILE A 55 8.15 -9.04 -1.29
CA ILE A 55 6.82 -9.24 -0.71
C ILE A 55 5.91 -8.05 -1.05
N ASN A 56 6.43 -6.82 -0.92
CA ASN A 56 5.70 -5.60 -1.26
C ASN A 56 5.27 -5.59 -2.73
N LEU A 57 6.15 -6.02 -3.64
CA LEU A 57 5.85 -6.13 -5.07
C LEU A 57 4.74 -7.15 -5.34
N GLU A 58 4.84 -8.34 -4.75
CA GLU A 58 3.82 -9.38 -4.92
C GLU A 58 2.44 -8.93 -4.43
N ILE A 59 2.39 -8.29 -3.27
CA ILE A 59 1.13 -7.75 -2.73
C ILE A 59 0.59 -6.65 -3.64
N ALA A 60 1.45 -5.74 -4.09
CA ALA A 60 1.06 -4.64 -4.98
C ALA A 60 0.47 -5.15 -6.30
N LEU A 61 1.07 -6.19 -6.91
CA LEU A 61 0.56 -6.78 -8.14
C LEU A 61 -0.80 -7.45 -7.93
N LYS A 62 -0.96 -8.25 -6.88
CA LYS A 62 -2.25 -8.88 -6.54
C LYS A 62 -3.32 -7.85 -6.23
N MET A 63 -2.98 -6.80 -5.49
CA MET A 63 -3.90 -5.71 -5.17
C MET A 63 -4.33 -4.94 -6.43
N LYS A 64 -3.39 -4.71 -7.36
CA LYS A 64 -3.72 -4.10 -8.65
C LYS A 64 -4.80 -4.89 -9.38
N ASP A 65 -4.61 -6.22 -9.51
CA ASP A 65 -5.54 -7.09 -10.23
C ASP A 65 -6.95 -7.05 -9.61
N GLU A 66 -7.06 -7.06 -8.29
CA GLU A 66 -8.35 -7.02 -7.59
C GLU A 66 -9.03 -5.65 -7.70
N LEU A 67 -8.29 -4.56 -7.60
CA LEU A 67 -8.82 -3.22 -7.78
C LEU A 67 -9.29 -2.97 -9.22
N GLU A 68 -8.58 -3.50 -10.22
CA GLU A 68 -8.96 -3.41 -11.63
C GLU A 68 -10.21 -4.24 -11.94
N LYS A 69 -10.35 -5.45 -11.38
CA LYS A 69 -11.59 -6.23 -11.42
C LYS A 69 -12.78 -5.44 -10.86
N SER A 70 -12.55 -4.67 -9.80
CA SER A 70 -13.54 -3.79 -9.18
C SER A 70 -13.80 -2.49 -9.96
N GLY A 71 -13.15 -2.29 -11.12
CA GLY A 71 -13.38 -1.16 -12.02
C GLY A 71 -12.48 0.05 -11.79
N ALA A 72 -11.51 -0.01 -10.89
CA ALA A 72 -10.54 1.06 -10.70
C ALA A 72 -9.53 1.11 -11.85
N LYS A 73 -8.95 2.29 -12.07
CA LYS A 73 -7.74 2.43 -12.88
C LYS A 73 -6.54 2.47 -11.98
N VAL A 74 -5.65 1.45 -12.10
CA VAL A 74 -4.53 1.29 -11.19
C VAL A 74 -3.19 1.55 -11.87
N TYR A 75 -2.31 2.26 -11.15
CA TYR A 75 -0.93 2.52 -11.54
C TYR A 75 0.02 1.98 -10.47
N LEU A 76 1.20 1.54 -10.88
CA LEU A 76 2.25 1.07 -9.99
C LEU A 76 3.46 2.00 -10.03
N THR A 77 4.12 2.22 -8.88
CA THR A 77 5.43 2.88 -8.88
C THR A 77 6.49 1.99 -9.50
N ARG A 78 6.42 0.67 -9.26
CA ARG A 78 7.26 -0.34 -9.89
C ARG A 78 6.46 -1.63 -10.13
N ASP A 79 6.80 -2.34 -11.17
CA ASP A 79 6.22 -3.62 -11.61
C ASP A 79 7.28 -4.74 -11.71
N GLY A 80 8.44 -4.49 -11.13
CA GLY A 80 9.58 -5.39 -11.06
C GLY A 80 10.50 -5.02 -9.90
N ASP A 81 11.57 -5.80 -9.72
CA ASP A 81 12.59 -5.52 -8.72
C ASP A 81 13.58 -4.48 -9.24
N TYR A 82 13.29 -3.22 -8.96
CA TYR A 82 14.15 -2.08 -9.22
C TYR A 82 13.77 -0.88 -8.34
N ASP A 83 14.76 -0.04 -8.02
CA ASP A 83 14.54 1.27 -7.43
C ASP A 83 14.19 2.33 -8.51
N MET A 84 13.72 3.50 -8.09
CA MET A 84 13.31 4.55 -9.04
C MET A 84 14.47 5.17 -9.80
N THR A 85 15.72 5.02 -9.35
CA THR A 85 16.90 5.57 -10.01
C THR A 85 17.30 4.77 -11.25
N LYS A 86 16.88 3.51 -11.32
CA LYS A 86 16.95 2.53 -12.43
C LYS A 86 18.30 2.32 -13.13
N ARG A 87 19.30 3.18 -13.00
CA ARG A 87 20.46 3.17 -13.91
C ARG A 87 21.78 3.62 -13.34
N ASN A 88 21.84 4.16 -12.16
CA ASN A 88 23.10 4.66 -11.63
C ASN A 88 23.65 3.68 -10.60
N HIS A 89 24.87 3.21 -10.83
CA HIS A 89 25.64 2.44 -9.87
C HIS A 89 25.80 3.11 -8.50
N HIS A 90 25.18 4.26 -8.30
CA HIS A 90 25.11 5.03 -7.08
C HIS A 90 23.65 5.15 -6.63
N TYR A 91 23.15 4.11 -5.95
CA TYR A 91 21.86 4.19 -5.28
C TYR A 91 21.88 5.29 -4.22
N SER A 92 20.88 6.15 -4.25
CA SER A 92 20.62 7.17 -3.24
C SER A 92 19.18 7.06 -2.78
N LYS A 93 18.97 6.74 -1.51
CA LYS A 93 17.62 6.68 -0.94
C LYS A 93 16.88 8.01 -1.06
N GLN A 94 17.60 9.13 -1.06
CA GLN A 94 17.00 10.44 -1.24
C GLN A 94 16.48 10.64 -2.67
N ASP A 95 17.25 10.22 -3.66
CA ASP A 95 16.86 10.32 -5.08
C ASP A 95 15.76 9.35 -5.42
N ASP A 96 15.84 8.10 -4.93
CA ASP A 96 14.76 7.12 -5.07
C ASP A 96 13.43 7.69 -4.54
N MET A 97 13.43 8.18 -3.31
CA MET A 97 12.23 8.77 -2.71
C MET A 97 11.74 10.03 -3.43
N TYR A 98 12.63 10.85 -3.99
CA TYR A 98 12.23 12.00 -4.79
C TYR A 98 11.55 11.56 -6.10
N LEU A 99 12.16 10.63 -6.81
CA LEU A 99 11.63 10.10 -8.07
C LEU A 99 10.32 9.33 -7.85
N ARG A 100 10.21 8.59 -6.75
CA ARG A 100 9.00 7.86 -6.34
C ARG A 100 7.83 8.82 -6.14
N VAL A 101 8.01 9.88 -5.34
CA VAL A 101 6.99 10.91 -5.15
C VAL A 101 6.61 11.59 -6.47
N LYS A 102 7.61 11.95 -7.29
CA LYS A 102 7.37 12.55 -8.60
C LYS A 102 6.56 11.63 -9.52
N LYS A 103 6.85 10.33 -9.52
CA LYS A 103 6.11 9.32 -10.28
C LYS A 103 4.67 9.20 -9.79
N ILE A 104 4.46 9.11 -8.48
CA ILE A 104 3.12 9.07 -7.86
C ILE A 104 2.28 10.26 -8.30
N ASP A 105 2.81 11.48 -8.15
CA ASP A 105 2.09 12.71 -8.48
C ASP A 105 1.81 12.86 -9.99
N SER A 106 2.66 12.26 -10.86
CA SER A 106 2.48 12.31 -12.30
C SER A 106 1.22 11.58 -12.78
N TYR A 107 0.78 10.58 -12.04
CA TYR A 107 -0.42 9.79 -12.38
C TYR A 107 -1.73 10.50 -12.05
N LYS A 108 -1.69 11.54 -11.21
CA LYS A 108 -2.88 12.31 -10.80
C LYS A 108 -4.01 11.39 -10.33
N CYS A 109 -3.67 10.49 -9.41
CA CYS A 109 -4.60 9.54 -8.81
C CYS A 109 -5.38 10.15 -7.67
N ASP A 110 -6.54 9.55 -7.36
CA ASP A 110 -7.37 9.92 -6.23
C ASP A 110 -6.75 9.43 -4.91
N TYR A 111 -6.12 8.23 -4.96
CA TYR A 111 -5.58 7.56 -3.78
C TYR A 111 -4.18 6.99 -4.04
N LEU A 112 -3.37 7.03 -2.98
CA LEU A 112 -2.07 6.33 -2.88
C LEU A 112 -2.16 5.26 -1.79
N LEU A 113 -1.75 4.04 -2.14
CA LEU A 113 -1.55 2.93 -1.22
C LEU A 113 -0.08 2.52 -1.27
N SER A 114 0.70 2.85 -0.24
CA SER A 114 2.10 2.45 -0.13
C SER A 114 2.18 1.16 0.69
N ILE A 115 2.75 0.11 0.12
CA ILE A 115 2.77 -1.25 0.67
C ILE A 115 4.14 -1.56 1.23
N HIS A 116 4.16 -1.99 2.49
CA HIS A 116 5.34 -2.30 3.28
C HIS A 116 5.12 -3.53 4.17
N GLN A 117 6.23 -4.07 4.70
CA GLN A 117 6.23 -5.03 5.79
C GLN A 117 6.97 -4.42 6.98
N ASN A 118 6.37 -4.51 8.14
CA ASN A 118 6.96 -3.95 9.36
C ASN A 118 8.13 -4.83 9.84
N ALA A 119 9.08 -4.22 10.51
CA ALA A 119 10.17 -4.91 11.17
C ALA A 119 10.20 -4.56 12.66
N SER A 120 10.47 -5.55 13.51
CA SER A 120 10.58 -5.34 14.95
C SER A 120 11.62 -6.27 15.55
N GLY A 121 12.46 -5.75 16.44
CA GLY A 121 13.32 -6.58 17.30
C GLY A 121 12.53 -7.44 18.31
N ASN A 122 11.24 -7.17 18.50
CA ASN A 122 10.37 -7.99 19.35
C ASN A 122 9.71 -9.09 18.50
N ARG A 123 10.13 -10.32 18.70
CA ARG A 123 9.59 -11.51 18.00
C ARG A 123 8.11 -11.79 18.26
N SER A 124 7.52 -11.14 19.27
CA SER A 124 6.07 -11.22 19.53
C SER A 124 5.29 -10.13 18.80
N ALA A 125 5.95 -9.28 18.00
CA ALA A 125 5.26 -8.29 17.20
C ALA A 125 4.59 -8.97 16.01
N TRP A 126 3.32 -8.64 15.77
CA TRP A 126 2.52 -9.21 14.69
C TRP A 126 1.37 -8.27 14.28
N GLY A 127 0.77 -8.56 13.15
CA GLY A 127 -0.41 -7.88 12.65
C GLY A 127 -0.11 -6.66 11.79
N SER A 128 -1.12 -6.22 11.07
CA SER A 128 -1.04 -5.05 10.20
C SER A 128 -1.09 -3.74 10.97
N GLN A 129 -0.59 -2.67 10.36
CA GLN A 129 -0.70 -1.30 10.85
C GLN A 129 -0.82 -0.32 9.70
N VAL A 130 -1.68 0.70 9.83
CA VAL A 130 -1.88 1.71 8.80
C VAL A 130 -1.38 3.08 9.28
N PHE A 131 -0.58 3.72 8.44
CA PHE A 131 -0.01 5.02 8.69
C PHE A 131 -0.60 6.07 7.74
N TYR A 132 -0.76 7.29 8.25
CA TYR A 132 -1.21 8.45 7.48
C TYR A 132 -0.33 9.66 7.77
N TYR A 133 -0.30 10.63 6.86
CA TYR A 133 0.37 11.89 7.16
C TYR A 133 -0.34 12.63 8.30
N TYR A 134 0.37 12.91 9.38
CA TYR A 134 -0.22 13.42 10.64
C TYR A 134 -1.02 14.72 10.49
N ARG A 135 -0.79 15.51 9.43
CA ARG A 135 -1.56 16.72 9.11
C ARG A 135 -2.77 16.48 8.21
N SER A 136 -2.95 15.27 7.69
CA SER A 136 -4.04 14.94 6.77
C SER A 136 -5.25 14.37 7.52
N LYS A 137 -6.31 15.16 7.68
CA LYS A 137 -7.59 14.68 8.22
C LYS A 137 -8.22 13.61 7.32
N GLN A 138 -8.15 13.80 6.00
CA GLN A 138 -8.67 12.83 5.02
C GLN A 138 -7.83 11.55 5.02
N GLY A 139 -6.48 11.66 5.13
CA GLY A 139 -5.60 10.51 5.28
C GLY A 139 -5.90 9.70 6.54
N LYS A 140 -6.22 10.37 7.65
CA LYS A 140 -6.65 9.69 8.89
C LYS A 140 -7.94 8.90 8.69
N ALA A 141 -8.93 9.47 8.00
CA ALA A 141 -10.18 8.78 7.71
C ALA A 141 -9.97 7.57 6.80
N LEU A 142 -9.19 7.73 5.72
CA LEU A 142 -8.83 6.62 4.83
C LEU A 142 -8.07 5.51 5.59
N ALA A 143 -7.10 5.88 6.44
CA ALA A 143 -6.36 4.93 7.26
C ALA A 143 -7.28 4.15 8.20
N PHE A 144 -8.26 4.83 8.80
CA PHE A 144 -9.22 4.20 9.69
C PHE A 144 -10.08 3.15 8.94
N ASP A 145 -10.62 3.49 7.77
CA ASP A 145 -11.46 2.59 6.99
C ASP A 145 -10.69 1.33 6.54
N ILE A 146 -9.44 1.50 6.10
CA ILE A 146 -8.55 0.39 5.71
C ILE A 146 -8.19 -0.46 6.93
N ASP A 147 -7.82 0.16 8.05
CA ASP A 147 -7.45 -0.53 9.29
C ASP A 147 -8.60 -1.40 9.81
N GLN A 148 -9.85 -0.93 9.76
CA GLN A 148 -11.00 -1.74 10.17
C GLN A 148 -11.14 -3.02 9.33
N SER A 149 -10.90 -2.93 8.02
CA SER A 149 -10.94 -4.09 7.11
C SER A 149 -9.77 -5.05 7.39
N LEU A 150 -8.55 -4.51 7.58
CA LEU A 150 -7.37 -5.32 7.87
C LEU A 150 -7.46 -6.03 9.22
N LYS A 151 -8.02 -5.39 10.23
CA LYS A 151 -8.20 -6.01 11.56
C LYS A 151 -9.10 -7.22 11.54
N GLN A 152 -10.12 -7.24 10.70
CA GLN A 152 -10.98 -8.41 10.52
C GLN A 152 -10.21 -9.63 9.98
N LEU A 153 -9.20 -9.39 9.15
CA LEU A 153 -8.38 -10.43 8.51
C LEU A 153 -7.17 -10.84 9.35
N THR A 154 -6.49 -9.86 9.93
CA THR A 154 -5.19 -10.06 10.59
C THR A 154 -5.30 -10.15 12.11
N ASN A 155 -6.47 -9.87 12.69
CA ASN A 155 -6.65 -9.78 14.13
C ASN A 155 -5.70 -8.76 14.81
N SER A 156 -5.17 -7.81 14.04
CA SER A 156 -4.24 -6.81 14.56
C SER A 156 -4.89 -5.93 15.62
N ARG A 157 -4.15 -5.63 16.68
CA ARG A 157 -4.55 -4.67 17.72
C ARG A 157 -3.82 -3.33 17.61
N LYS A 158 -2.99 -3.17 16.57
CA LYS A 158 -2.24 -1.93 16.39
C LYS A 158 -3.17 -0.79 15.98
N PRO A 159 -3.01 0.41 16.56
CA PRO A 159 -3.78 1.57 16.14
C PRO A 159 -3.23 2.13 14.82
N ILE A 160 -4.08 2.86 14.08
CA ILE A 160 -3.59 3.74 13.02
C ILE A 160 -2.67 4.79 13.61
N SER A 161 -1.63 5.18 12.88
CA SER A 161 -0.61 6.10 13.39
C SER A 161 -0.36 7.26 12.44
N GLY A 162 -0.35 8.47 12.98
CA GLY A 162 0.11 9.66 12.26
C GLY A 162 1.63 9.68 12.16
N CYS A 163 2.17 9.89 10.95
CA CYS A 163 3.59 9.87 10.70
C CYS A 163 4.03 11.00 9.75
N GLY A 164 5.35 11.15 9.57
CA GLY A 164 5.96 12.09 8.64
C GLY A 164 6.68 11.40 7.47
N PHE A 165 6.32 10.17 7.12
CA PHE A 165 6.96 9.43 6.02
C PHE A 165 6.94 10.26 4.74
N ARG A 166 8.09 10.28 4.03
CA ARG A 166 8.29 11.17 2.89
C ARG A 166 7.28 10.88 1.77
N VAL A 167 6.97 9.62 1.51
CA VAL A 167 5.99 9.21 0.51
C VAL A 167 4.61 9.80 0.76
N LEU A 168 4.21 9.95 2.03
CA LEU A 168 2.91 10.49 2.41
C LEU A 168 2.90 12.02 2.56
N ARG A 169 4.01 12.62 3.06
CA ARG A 169 4.04 14.07 3.31
C ARG A 169 4.39 14.90 2.09
N ALA A 170 5.11 14.32 1.12
CA ALA A 170 5.62 15.03 -0.04
C ALA A 170 4.76 14.86 -1.30
N THR A 171 3.88 13.83 -1.34
CA THR A 171 2.92 13.66 -2.43
C THR A 171 1.70 14.55 -2.26
N LYS A 172 1.09 14.93 -3.39
CA LYS A 172 -0.21 15.63 -3.46
C LYS A 172 -1.39 14.66 -3.42
N THR A 173 -1.14 13.39 -3.71
CA THR A 173 -2.15 12.33 -3.73
C THR A 173 -2.54 11.95 -2.29
N LEU A 174 -3.84 11.84 -2.02
CA LEU A 174 -4.32 11.36 -0.73
C LEU A 174 -3.86 9.93 -0.48
N GLY A 175 -3.07 9.70 0.56
CA GLY A 175 -2.44 8.40 0.73
C GLY A 175 -2.31 7.91 2.15
N VAL A 176 -2.08 6.59 2.21
CA VAL A 176 -1.72 5.83 3.41
C VAL A 176 -0.53 4.93 3.11
N LEU A 177 0.20 4.54 4.16
CA LEU A 177 1.19 3.48 4.12
C LEU A 177 0.67 2.32 4.97
N ILE A 178 0.71 1.13 4.40
CA ILE A 178 0.17 -0.09 4.98
C ILE A 178 1.32 -1.03 5.27
N GLU A 179 1.59 -1.27 6.54
CA GLU A 179 2.42 -2.36 7.01
C GLU A 179 1.53 -3.60 7.07
N CYS A 180 1.72 -4.53 6.13
CA CYS A 180 0.82 -5.68 5.99
C CYS A 180 1.05 -6.75 7.07
N GLY A 181 2.27 -6.84 7.61
CA GLY A 181 2.68 -7.80 8.64
C GLY A 181 4.09 -7.53 9.14
N PHE A 182 4.70 -8.57 9.74
CA PHE A 182 6.08 -8.59 10.24
C PHE A 182 6.84 -9.75 9.65
#